data_4afbf4b3d33e5c0685a64e61bf16f553
#
_entry.id   4afbf4b3d33e5c0685a64e61bf16f553
#
_cell.length_a   1.000
_cell.length_b   1.000
_cell.length_c   1.000
_cell.angle_alpha   90.00
_cell.angle_beta   90.00
_cell.angle_gamma   90.00
#
_symmetry.space_group_name_H-M   'P 1'
#
loop_
_entity.id
_entity.type
_entity.pdbx_description
1 polymer ?
#
loop_
_entity_poly.entity_id
_entity_poly.type
_entity_poly.pdbx_seq_one_letter_code
_entity_poly.pdbx_strand_id
1 'polypeptide(L)'
;MKIYITGIAGFLGSHLAKRLQSLGHQIGGNDTMILGDEENLPKNIEFHKTDCIDYDQMVKNLKGYDVVYHCAATAHEGLSVFSPNFITKNIFQASVSVITASITNGVKKFVFCSSMARYG
;
A
#
# COMPACT_ATOMS: atom_id res chain seq x y z
N MET A 1 -1.31 -5.17 17.22
CA MET A 1 -0.32 -5.52 16.17
C MET A 1 0.16 -4.25 15.48
N LYS A 2 1.30 -4.34 14.85
CA LYS A 2 1.85 -3.24 14.05
C LYS A 2 1.55 -3.51 12.57
N ILE A 3 0.74 -2.67 11.95
CA ILE A 3 0.15 -2.90 10.62
C ILE A 3 0.59 -1.81 9.66
N TYR A 4 1.08 -2.21 8.49
CA TYR A 4 1.49 -1.30 7.43
C TYR A 4 0.49 -1.35 6.27
N ILE A 5 0.14 -0.18 5.75
CA ILE A 5 -0.83 -0.04 4.66
C ILE A 5 -0.18 0.75 3.53
N THR A 6 -0.05 0.13 2.35
CA THR A 6 0.36 0.87 1.15
C THR A 6 -0.86 1.57 0.54
N GLY A 7 -0.67 2.73 -0.05
CA GLY A 7 -1.78 3.53 -0.55
C GLY A 7 -2.66 4.09 0.57
N ILE A 8 -2.05 4.41 1.71
CA ILE A 8 -2.76 4.79 2.94
C ILE A 8 -3.54 6.10 2.80
N ALA A 9 -3.16 6.99 1.90
CA ALA A 9 -3.85 8.26 1.65
C ALA A 9 -4.99 8.14 0.62
N GLY A 10 -5.19 6.95 0.04
CA GLY A 10 -6.30 6.67 -0.86
C GLY A 10 -7.59 6.36 -0.11
N PHE A 11 -8.66 6.12 -0.88
CA PHE A 11 -9.99 5.86 -0.32
C PHE A 11 -10.01 4.63 0.59
N LEU A 12 -9.63 3.47 0.07
CA LEU A 12 -9.65 2.23 0.84
C LEU A 12 -8.61 2.26 1.97
N GLY A 13 -7.38 2.65 1.66
CA GLY A 13 -6.27 2.64 2.62
C GLY A 13 -6.54 3.52 3.83
N SER A 14 -7.10 4.72 3.62
CA SER A 14 -7.39 5.64 4.72
C SER A 14 -8.52 5.16 5.61
N HIS A 15 -9.58 4.59 5.04
CA HIS A 15 -10.69 4.03 5.81
C HIS A 15 -10.24 2.82 6.63
N LEU A 16 -9.45 1.94 6.03
CA LEU A 16 -8.88 0.79 6.70
C LEU A 16 -7.96 1.21 7.84
N ALA A 17 -7.09 2.19 7.60
CA ALA A 17 -6.19 2.72 8.62
C ALA A 17 -6.93 3.25 9.85
N LYS A 18 -7.95 4.06 9.62
CA LYS A 18 -8.79 4.61 10.71
C LYS A 18 -9.48 3.50 11.49
N ARG A 19 -10.03 2.50 10.79
CA ARG A 19 -10.71 1.39 11.44
C ARG A 19 -9.76 0.55 12.28
N LEU A 20 -8.61 0.17 11.73
CA LEU A 20 -7.62 -0.63 12.45
C LEU A 20 -7.02 0.14 13.64
N GLN A 21 -6.80 1.44 13.48
CA GLN A 21 -6.34 2.30 14.58
C GLN A 21 -7.37 2.33 15.72
N SER A 22 -8.66 2.44 15.39
CA SER A 22 -9.74 2.43 16.39
C SER A 22 -9.83 1.11 17.16
N LEU A 23 -9.32 0.02 16.59
CA LEU A 23 -9.24 -1.29 17.23
C LEU A 23 -7.97 -1.47 18.07
N GLY A 24 -7.16 -0.44 18.21
CA GLY A 24 -5.97 -0.44 19.06
C GLY A 24 -4.68 -0.87 18.36
N HIS A 25 -4.68 -1.00 17.05
CA HIS A 25 -3.47 -1.34 16.30
C HIS A 25 -2.61 -0.11 16.03
N GLN A 26 -1.31 -0.32 15.96
CA GLN A 26 -0.34 0.70 15.56
C GLN A 26 -0.22 0.70 14.04
N ILE A 27 -0.46 1.85 13.41
CA ILE A 27 -0.59 1.96 11.96
C ILE A 27 0.58 2.76 11.38
N GLY A 28 1.14 2.24 10.29
CA GLY A 28 2.05 2.96 9.40
C GLY A 28 1.64 2.74 7.97
N GLY A 29 2.23 3.50 7.07
CA GLY A 29 1.94 3.32 5.64
C GLY A 29 2.67 4.30 4.76
N ASN A 30 2.54 4.08 3.46
CA ASN A 30 3.11 4.94 2.44
C ASN A 30 2.10 5.30 1.37
N ASP A 31 2.38 6.40 0.71
CA ASP A 31 1.65 6.86 -0.47
C ASP A 31 2.60 7.74 -1.31
N THR A 32 2.40 7.80 -2.62
CA THR A 32 3.11 8.74 -3.48
C THR A 32 2.51 10.14 -3.39
N MET A 33 1.28 10.24 -2.93
CA MET A 33 0.48 11.47 -2.86
C MET A 33 0.09 12.04 -4.23
N ILE A 34 0.28 11.28 -5.31
CA ILE A 34 -0.16 11.72 -6.64
C ILE A 34 -1.68 11.78 -6.72
N LEU A 35 -2.35 10.75 -6.19
CA LEU A 35 -3.82 10.66 -6.14
C LEU A 35 -4.35 10.62 -4.70
N GLY A 36 -3.47 10.54 -3.73
CA GLY A 36 -3.82 10.52 -2.32
C GLY A 36 -4.07 11.92 -1.79
N ASP A 37 -4.85 12.02 -0.73
CA ASP A 37 -5.15 13.27 -0.06
C ASP A 37 -4.62 13.24 1.37
N GLU A 38 -3.84 14.25 1.72
CA GLU A 38 -3.27 14.39 3.05
C GLU A 38 -4.35 14.48 4.15
N GLU A 39 -5.51 15.05 3.82
CA GLU A 39 -6.65 15.12 4.74
C GLU A 39 -7.23 13.74 5.08
N ASN A 40 -7.01 12.75 4.22
CA ASN A 40 -7.46 11.38 4.47
C ASN A 40 -6.62 10.66 5.53
N LEU A 41 -5.40 11.10 5.77
CA LEU A 41 -4.50 10.42 6.71
C LEU A 41 -5.01 10.49 8.14
N PRO A 42 -5.07 9.37 8.88
CA PRO A 42 -5.36 9.43 10.30
C PRO A 42 -4.20 10.08 11.06
N LYS A 43 -4.51 10.60 12.25
CA LYS A 43 -3.50 11.17 13.15
C LYS A 43 -2.69 10.06 13.81
N ASN A 44 -1.46 10.40 14.23
CA ASN A 44 -0.59 9.50 15.00
C ASN A 44 -0.24 8.21 14.26
N ILE A 45 0.08 8.33 12.98
CA ILE A 45 0.60 7.22 12.15
C ILE A 45 2.04 7.50 11.73
N GLU A 46 2.76 6.43 11.41
CA GLU A 46 4.07 6.52 10.78
C GLU A 46 3.85 6.59 9.25
N PHE A 47 3.98 7.78 8.68
CA PHE A 47 3.73 8.01 7.26
C PHE A 47 5.03 8.20 6.49
N HIS A 48 5.14 7.50 5.35
CA HIS A 48 6.26 7.63 4.42
C HIS A 48 5.75 8.04 3.04
N LYS A 49 6.26 9.14 2.51
CA LYS A 49 6.00 9.51 1.10
C LYS A 49 6.97 8.71 0.23
N THR A 50 6.55 7.52 -0.15
CA THR A 50 7.39 6.54 -0.84
C THR A 50 6.57 5.83 -1.92
N ASP A 51 7.20 5.59 -3.07
CA ASP A 51 6.63 4.75 -4.12
C ASP A 51 6.92 3.28 -3.82
N CYS A 52 5.92 2.43 -3.95
CA CYS A 52 6.04 0.99 -3.70
C CYS A 52 7.06 0.28 -4.60
N ILE A 53 7.41 0.86 -5.76
CA ILE A 53 8.43 0.31 -6.64
C ILE A 53 9.85 0.47 -6.10
N ASP A 54 10.06 1.37 -5.16
CA ASP A 54 11.34 1.58 -4.49
C ASP A 54 11.56 0.49 -3.44
N TYR A 55 12.09 -0.64 -3.89
CA TYR A 55 12.29 -1.82 -3.06
C TYR A 55 13.15 -1.53 -1.82
N ASP A 56 14.27 -0.84 -1.98
CA ASP A 56 15.17 -0.56 -0.86
C ASP A 56 14.50 0.27 0.21
N GLN A 57 13.71 1.26 -0.20
CA GLN A 57 12.96 2.09 0.73
C GLN A 57 11.82 1.29 1.39
N MET A 58 11.15 0.43 0.63
CA MET A 58 10.10 -0.43 1.19
C MET A 58 10.67 -1.41 2.22
N VAL A 59 11.85 -1.96 2.00
CA VAL A 59 12.52 -2.82 3.01
C VAL A 59 12.73 -2.06 4.32
N LYS A 60 13.16 -0.82 4.25
CA LYS A 60 13.34 0.04 5.43
C LYS A 60 12.01 0.35 6.11
N ASN A 61 11.01 0.72 5.32
CA ASN A 61 9.70 1.14 5.83
C ASN A 61 8.95 0.01 6.53
N LEU A 62 9.10 -1.23 6.05
CA LEU A 62 8.37 -2.38 6.58
C LEU A 62 9.03 -3.03 7.80
N LYS A 63 10.17 -2.52 8.23
CA LYS A 63 10.91 -3.08 9.37
C LYS A 63 10.06 -3.02 10.64
N GLY A 64 9.85 -4.19 11.26
CA GLY A 64 9.14 -4.30 12.53
C GLY A 64 7.61 -4.40 12.42
N TYR A 65 7.07 -4.43 11.21
CA TYR A 65 5.63 -4.58 11.01
C TYR A 65 5.22 -6.05 10.96
N ASP A 66 4.05 -6.36 11.53
CA ASP A 66 3.51 -7.72 11.61
C ASP A 66 2.66 -8.09 10.40
N VAL A 67 1.89 -7.14 9.90
CA VAL A 67 0.91 -7.33 8.82
C VAL A 67 1.07 -6.21 7.80
N VAL A 68 0.95 -6.55 6.52
CA VAL A 68 0.93 -5.59 5.41
C VAL A 68 -0.39 -5.73 4.65
N TYR A 69 -1.10 -4.61 4.50
CA TYR A 69 -2.22 -4.48 3.58
C TYR A 69 -1.74 -3.71 2.35
N HIS A 70 -1.74 -4.37 1.21
CA HIS A 70 -1.31 -3.75 -0.04
C HIS A 70 -2.53 -3.20 -0.79
N CYS A 71 -2.81 -1.91 -0.57
CA CYS A 71 -3.93 -1.19 -1.18
C CYS A 71 -3.49 -0.24 -2.30
N ALA A 72 -2.18 0.01 -2.44
CA ALA A 72 -1.66 0.91 -3.46
C ALA A 72 -1.92 0.35 -4.86
N ALA A 73 -2.55 1.14 -5.70
CA ALA A 73 -2.81 0.81 -7.09
C ALA A 73 -3.17 2.07 -7.86
N THR A 74 -2.99 2.04 -9.19
CA THR A 74 -3.56 3.03 -10.09
C THR A 74 -4.86 2.46 -10.65
N ALA A 75 -5.97 2.80 -10.02
CA ALA A 75 -7.29 2.19 -10.25
C ALA A 75 -8.03 2.83 -11.43
N HIS A 76 -7.37 2.93 -12.59
CA HIS A 76 -7.96 3.48 -13.82
C HIS A 76 -7.85 2.46 -14.94
N GLU A 77 -8.90 1.68 -15.15
CA GLU A 77 -8.94 0.58 -16.12
C GLU A 77 -8.66 1.05 -17.54
N GLY A 78 -9.25 2.18 -17.97
CA GLY A 78 -9.00 2.76 -19.28
C GLY A 78 -7.54 3.12 -19.53
N LEU A 79 -6.81 3.48 -18.49
CA LEU A 79 -5.40 3.83 -18.60
C LEU A 79 -4.52 2.62 -18.95
N SER A 80 -4.95 1.41 -18.61
CA SER A 80 -4.21 0.19 -18.91
C SER A 80 -4.07 -0.06 -20.41
N VAL A 81 -5.03 0.41 -21.20
CA VAL A 81 -5.02 0.31 -22.65
C VAL A 81 -4.06 1.32 -23.27
N PHE A 82 -4.06 2.55 -22.75
CA PHE A 82 -3.29 3.66 -23.32
C PHE A 82 -1.87 3.78 -22.77
N SER A 83 -1.64 3.27 -21.57
CA SER A 83 -0.34 3.37 -20.90
C SER A 83 -0.01 2.07 -20.17
N PRO A 84 0.18 0.95 -20.89
CA PRO A 84 0.40 -0.36 -20.26
C PRO A 84 1.69 -0.41 -19.42
N ASN A 85 2.75 0.27 -19.83
CA ASN A 85 3.99 0.32 -19.05
C ASN A 85 3.80 0.99 -17.70
N PHE A 86 3.07 2.10 -17.69
CA PHE A 86 2.77 2.84 -16.46
C PHE A 86 1.94 1.97 -15.49
N ILE A 87 0.93 1.30 -15.99
CA ILE A 87 0.07 0.42 -15.18
C ILE A 87 0.84 -0.80 -14.69
N THR A 88 1.65 -1.44 -15.54
CA THR A 88 2.47 -2.59 -15.14
C THR A 88 3.43 -2.20 -14.01
N LYS A 89 4.06 -1.05 -14.12
CA LYS A 89 4.97 -0.54 -13.10
C LYS A 89 4.25 -0.29 -11.78
N ASN A 90 3.11 0.40 -11.81
CA ASN A 90 2.41 0.82 -10.60
C ASN A 90 1.54 -0.26 -9.95
N ILE A 91 1.22 -1.32 -10.67
CA ILE A 91 0.44 -2.43 -10.13
C ILE A 91 1.30 -3.67 -9.95
N PHE A 92 1.84 -4.21 -11.03
CA PHE A 92 2.58 -5.47 -10.97
C PHE A 92 3.94 -5.31 -10.30
N GLN A 93 4.78 -4.42 -10.78
CA GLN A 93 6.12 -4.21 -10.23
C GLN A 93 6.04 -3.72 -8.78
N ALA A 94 5.12 -2.83 -8.48
CA ALA A 94 4.89 -2.36 -7.11
C ALA A 94 4.48 -3.50 -6.18
N SER A 95 3.58 -4.38 -6.62
CA SER A 95 3.15 -5.52 -5.82
C SER A 95 4.28 -6.51 -5.55
N VAL A 96 5.10 -6.81 -6.56
CA VAL A 96 6.28 -7.67 -6.39
C VAL A 96 7.27 -7.05 -5.41
N SER A 97 7.52 -5.76 -5.53
CA SER A 97 8.39 -5.02 -4.62
C SER A 97 7.92 -5.12 -3.16
N VAL A 98 6.65 -4.87 -2.92
CA VAL A 98 6.08 -4.86 -1.56
C VAL A 98 6.06 -6.26 -0.95
N ILE A 99 5.68 -7.27 -1.72
CA ILE A 99 5.64 -8.65 -1.20
C ILE A 99 7.06 -9.15 -0.90
N THR A 100 8.02 -8.83 -1.76
CA THR A 100 9.42 -9.22 -1.54
C THR A 100 10.00 -8.51 -0.31
N ALA A 101 9.73 -7.22 -0.15
CA ALA A 101 10.14 -6.46 1.04
C ALA A 101 9.49 -7.01 2.32
N SER A 102 8.24 -7.47 2.22
CA SER A 102 7.53 -8.10 3.33
C SER A 102 8.19 -9.41 3.75
N ILE A 103 8.58 -10.24 2.78
CA ILE A 103 9.29 -11.50 3.03
C ILE A 103 10.65 -11.21 3.70
N THR A 104 11.39 -10.25 3.18
CA THR A 104 12.69 -9.84 3.73
C THR A 104 12.59 -9.44 5.20
N ASN A 105 11.50 -8.78 5.58
CA ASN A 105 11.27 -8.31 6.95
C ASN A 105 10.57 -9.34 7.86
N GLY A 106 10.24 -10.52 7.35
CA GLY A 106 9.54 -11.54 8.14
C GLY A 106 8.11 -11.15 8.50
N VAL A 107 7.44 -10.39 7.67
CA VAL A 107 6.03 -10.02 7.86
C VAL A 107 5.19 -11.29 7.94
N LYS A 108 4.33 -11.37 8.95
CA LYS A 108 3.57 -12.58 9.26
C LYS A 108 2.38 -12.79 8.33
N LYS A 109 1.77 -11.70 7.87
CA LYS A 109 0.59 -11.77 6.99
C LYS A 109 0.65 -10.66 5.96
N PHE A 110 0.42 -11.03 4.70
CA PHE A 110 0.29 -10.10 3.59
C PHE A 110 -1.12 -10.21 3.01
N VAL A 111 -1.84 -9.10 3.00
CA VAL A 111 -3.20 -9.03 2.44
C VAL A 111 -3.14 -8.25 1.14
N PHE A 112 -3.48 -8.91 0.07
CA PHE A 112 -3.47 -8.35 -1.28
C PHE A 112 -4.90 -8.00 -1.72
N CYS A 113 -5.10 -6.73 -2.06
CA CYS A 113 -6.35 -6.26 -2.64
C CYS A 113 -6.40 -6.63 -4.12
N SER A 114 -7.05 -7.73 -4.42
CA SER A 114 -7.26 -8.17 -5.80
C SER A 114 -8.30 -7.27 -6.50
N SER A 115 -8.90 -7.72 -7.55
CA SER A 115 -9.87 -6.93 -8.32
C SER A 115 -11.02 -7.80 -8.81
N MET A 116 -12.20 -7.18 -8.88
CA MET A 116 -13.36 -7.77 -9.56
C MET A 116 -13.12 -7.94 -11.07
N ALA A 117 -12.24 -7.14 -11.65
CA ALA A 117 -11.90 -7.19 -13.07
C ALA A 117 -11.36 -8.56 -13.51
N ARG A 118 -10.80 -9.36 -12.59
CA ARG A 118 -10.32 -10.72 -12.89
C ARG A 118 -11.45 -11.71 -13.23
N TYR A 119 -12.67 -11.39 -12.90
CA TYR A 119 -13.82 -12.25 -13.15
C TYR A 119 -14.54 -11.96 -14.46
N GLY A 120 -14.11 -10.96 -15.19
CA GLY A 120 -14.68 -10.59 -16.50
C GLY A 120 -15.80 -9.59 -16.43
#